data_79fc417ee4e79e5e6a0c7ae24822a245
#
_entry.id   79fc417ee4e79e5e6a0c7ae24822a245
#
_cell.length_a   1.000
_cell.length_b   1.000
_cell.length_c   1.000
_cell.angle_alpha   90.00
_cell.angle_beta   90.00
_cell.angle_gamma   90.00
#
_symmetry.space_group_name_H-M   'P 1'
#
loop_
_entity.id
_entity.type
_entity.pdbx_description
1 polymer ?
#
loop_
_entity_poly.entity_id
_entity_poly.type
_entity_poly.pdbx_seq_one_letter_code
_entity_poly.pdbx_strand_id
1 'polypeptide(L)'
;MGLFDAFKSEPPKLTPRLALAVGLLFVMAADGEFEAEEIGHLQAVVGDDGDLIQNAIKYVKSIKYEQFLTEASTVLNSQQKLSVLINMADSLLSDGHADPAEEKIFTKALTSLGMSDDDFKPHIQTISLKNNRSIF
;
A
#
# COMPACT_ATOMS: atom_id res chain seq x y z
N MET A 1 -4.06 25.50 -20.42
CA MET A 1 -4.82 24.24 -20.56
C MET A 1 -5.14 23.95 -22.01
N GLY A 2 -4.78 22.74 -22.48
CA GLY A 2 -5.10 22.33 -23.83
C GLY A 2 -6.51 21.80 -23.96
N LEU A 3 -6.99 21.78 -25.19
CA LEU A 3 -8.31 21.25 -25.52
C LEU A 3 -8.49 19.80 -25.06
N PHE A 4 -7.42 19.00 -25.10
CA PHE A 4 -7.45 17.58 -24.74
C PHE A 4 -7.38 17.34 -23.25
N ASP A 5 -7.08 18.33 -22.42
CA ASP A 5 -7.04 18.19 -20.97
C ASP A 5 -8.41 17.83 -20.40
N ALA A 6 -9.48 18.24 -21.07
CA ALA A 6 -10.86 17.88 -20.70
C ALA A 6 -11.12 16.37 -20.80
N PHE A 7 -10.33 15.65 -21.59
CA PHE A 7 -10.47 14.21 -21.79
C PHE A 7 -9.49 13.39 -20.95
N LYS A 8 -8.54 14.06 -20.29
CA LYS A 8 -7.63 13.38 -19.38
C LYS A 8 -8.32 13.18 -18.05
N SER A 9 -8.33 11.95 -17.60
CA SER A 9 -8.79 11.64 -16.25
C SER A 9 -7.79 12.17 -15.24
N GLU A 10 -8.23 13.07 -14.37
CA GLU A 10 -7.41 13.48 -13.23
C GLU A 10 -7.29 12.31 -12.26
N PRO A 11 -6.12 12.15 -11.58
CA PRO A 11 -6.02 11.15 -10.54
C PRO A 11 -7.00 11.45 -9.41
N PRO A 12 -7.59 10.41 -8.79
CA PRO A 12 -8.51 10.62 -7.68
C PRO A 12 -7.80 11.34 -6.54
N LYS A 13 -8.54 12.14 -5.79
CA LYS A 13 -8.02 12.78 -4.57
C LYS A 13 -7.77 11.69 -3.54
N LEU A 14 -6.62 11.74 -2.89
CA LEU A 14 -6.27 10.76 -1.86
C LEU A 14 -7.12 10.97 -0.60
N THR A 15 -7.76 9.91 -0.17
CA THR A 15 -8.47 9.81 1.10
C THR A 15 -7.79 8.73 1.95
N PRO A 16 -8.03 8.67 3.27
CA PRO A 16 -7.42 7.61 4.09
C PRO A 16 -7.70 6.20 3.58
N ARG A 17 -8.93 5.93 3.18
CA ARG A 17 -9.30 4.62 2.66
C ARG A 17 -8.61 4.31 1.32
N LEU A 18 -8.54 5.31 0.45
CA LEU A 18 -7.81 5.16 -0.81
C LEU A 18 -6.31 4.96 -0.56
N ALA A 19 -5.74 5.65 0.43
CA ALA A 19 -4.33 5.50 0.78
C ALA A 19 -3.98 4.07 1.20
N LEU A 20 -4.88 3.39 1.91
CA LEU A 20 -4.68 1.98 2.26
C LEU A 20 -4.60 1.12 1.01
N ALA A 21 -5.56 1.27 0.10
CA ALA A 21 -5.59 0.50 -1.15
C ALA A 21 -4.38 0.80 -2.03
N VAL A 22 -4.01 2.07 -2.16
CA VAL A 22 -2.86 2.50 -2.96
C VAL A 22 -1.54 1.98 -2.39
N GLY A 23 -1.37 2.05 -1.07
CA GLY A 23 -0.17 1.51 -0.41
C GLY A 23 0.01 0.03 -0.69
N LEU A 24 -1.06 -0.75 -0.60
CA LEU A 24 -1.04 -2.17 -0.92
C LEU A 24 -0.68 -2.43 -2.38
N LEU A 25 -1.26 -1.65 -3.30
CA LEU A 25 -0.96 -1.79 -4.73
C LEU A 25 0.50 -1.51 -5.05
N PHE A 26 1.10 -0.49 -4.43
CA PHE A 26 2.52 -0.22 -4.65
C PHE A 26 3.42 -1.37 -4.19
N VAL A 27 3.10 -2.03 -3.08
CA VAL A 27 3.84 -3.22 -2.63
C VAL A 27 3.64 -4.37 -3.61
N MET A 28 2.38 -4.64 -3.99
CA MET A 28 2.05 -5.75 -4.88
C MET A 28 2.67 -5.60 -6.27
N ALA A 29 2.76 -4.37 -6.77
CA ALA A 29 3.30 -4.07 -8.09
C ALA A 29 4.79 -3.72 -8.08
N ALA A 30 5.48 -3.93 -6.96
CA ALA A 30 6.88 -3.53 -6.80
C ALA A 30 7.82 -4.24 -7.79
N ASP A 31 7.48 -5.43 -8.22
CA ASP A 31 8.23 -6.20 -9.22
C ASP A 31 7.85 -5.86 -10.67
N GLY A 32 6.93 -4.90 -10.86
CA GLY A 32 6.46 -4.48 -12.18
C GLY A 32 5.29 -5.28 -12.72
N GLU A 33 4.82 -6.30 -12.02
CA GLU A 33 3.70 -7.13 -12.44
C GLU A 33 2.54 -7.03 -11.46
N PHE A 34 1.32 -7.10 -12.00
CA PHE A 34 0.10 -7.07 -11.18
C PHE A 34 -0.81 -8.21 -11.61
N GLU A 35 -0.97 -9.20 -10.74
CA GLU A 35 -1.70 -10.43 -11.03
C GLU A 35 -3.12 -10.40 -10.44
N ALA A 36 -4.01 -11.22 -11.02
CA ALA A 36 -5.40 -11.32 -10.58
C ALA A 36 -5.53 -11.77 -9.11
N GLU A 37 -4.61 -12.58 -8.62
CA GLU A 37 -4.57 -13.04 -7.24
C GLU A 37 -4.36 -11.89 -6.25
N GLU A 38 -3.62 -10.87 -6.66
CA GLU A 38 -3.35 -9.68 -5.86
C GLU A 38 -4.61 -8.83 -5.69
N ILE A 39 -5.49 -8.81 -6.71
CA ILE A 39 -6.80 -8.16 -6.60
C ILE A 39 -7.62 -8.82 -5.49
N GLY A 40 -7.62 -10.15 -5.42
CA GLY A 40 -8.30 -10.89 -4.35
C GLY A 40 -7.77 -10.55 -2.97
N HIS A 41 -6.46 -10.43 -2.83
CA HIS A 41 -5.84 -10.00 -1.57
C HIS A 41 -6.24 -8.57 -1.20
N LEU A 42 -6.22 -7.68 -2.18
CA LEU A 42 -6.65 -6.30 -1.98
C LEU A 42 -8.11 -6.23 -1.52
N GLN A 43 -9.00 -6.98 -2.16
CA GLN A 43 -10.40 -7.08 -1.76
C GLN A 43 -10.58 -7.61 -0.33
N ALA A 44 -9.73 -8.54 0.09
CA ALA A 44 -9.77 -9.09 1.45
C ALA A 44 -9.45 -8.03 2.50
N VAL A 45 -8.59 -7.08 2.17
CA VAL A 45 -8.18 -6.02 3.10
C VAL A 45 -9.15 -4.84 3.08
N VAL A 46 -9.49 -4.33 1.90
CA VAL A 46 -10.27 -3.09 1.75
C VAL A 46 -11.77 -3.33 1.53
N GLY A 47 -12.17 -4.57 1.36
CA GLY A 47 -13.54 -4.94 1.03
C GLY A 47 -13.78 -4.99 -0.47
N ASP A 48 -14.92 -5.55 -0.85
CA ASP A 48 -15.32 -5.66 -2.25
C ASP A 48 -15.96 -4.34 -2.71
N ASP A 49 -15.14 -3.31 -2.81
CA ASP A 49 -15.52 -1.98 -3.28
C ASP A 49 -14.84 -1.73 -4.62
N GLY A 50 -15.56 -2.03 -5.70
CA GLY A 50 -15.02 -1.92 -7.06
C GLY A 50 -14.59 -0.51 -7.42
N ASP A 51 -15.30 0.51 -6.96
CA ASP A 51 -14.96 1.91 -7.23
C ASP A 51 -13.66 2.28 -6.51
N LEU A 52 -13.49 1.86 -5.27
CA LEU A 52 -12.26 2.10 -4.51
C LEU A 52 -11.05 1.46 -5.21
N ILE A 53 -11.20 0.21 -5.64
CA ILE A 53 -10.14 -0.53 -6.32
C ILE A 53 -9.78 0.12 -7.65
N GLN A 54 -10.77 0.52 -8.45
CA GLN A 54 -10.54 1.21 -9.71
C GLN A 54 -9.84 2.55 -9.51
N ASN A 55 -10.25 3.31 -8.49
CA ASN A 55 -9.60 4.57 -8.15
C ASN A 55 -8.17 4.36 -7.68
N ALA A 56 -7.91 3.31 -6.93
CA ALA A 56 -6.55 2.97 -6.48
C ALA A 56 -5.64 2.62 -7.66
N ILE A 57 -6.12 1.84 -8.61
CA ILE A 57 -5.38 1.48 -9.82
C ILE A 57 -5.07 2.75 -10.63
N LYS A 58 -6.06 3.62 -10.81
CA LYS A 58 -5.91 4.87 -11.53
C LYS A 58 -4.87 5.78 -10.86
N TYR A 59 -4.92 5.88 -9.54
CA TYR A 59 -3.96 6.67 -8.76
C TYR A 59 -2.53 6.17 -8.96
N VAL A 60 -2.31 4.86 -8.80
CA VAL A 60 -1.00 4.23 -8.94
C VAL A 60 -0.41 4.45 -10.33
N LYS A 61 -1.24 4.44 -11.37
CA LYS A 61 -0.79 4.69 -12.75
C LYS A 61 -0.43 6.15 -13.02
N SER A 62 -0.99 7.08 -12.25
CA SER A 62 -0.87 8.52 -12.52
C SER A 62 0.09 9.24 -11.58
N ILE A 63 0.32 8.72 -10.37
CA ILE A 63 1.06 9.40 -9.30
C ILE A 63 2.29 8.56 -8.94
N LYS A 64 3.43 9.23 -8.85
CA LYS A 64 4.67 8.59 -8.42
C LYS A 64 4.60 8.22 -6.93
N TYR A 65 5.31 7.17 -6.57
CA TYR A 65 5.29 6.66 -5.20
C TYR A 65 5.70 7.72 -4.17
N GLU A 66 6.73 8.49 -4.46
CA GLU A 66 7.20 9.56 -3.57
C GLU A 66 6.13 10.63 -3.33
N GLN A 67 5.37 10.97 -4.36
CA GLN A 67 4.26 11.90 -4.23
C GLN A 67 3.13 11.30 -3.40
N PHE A 68 2.83 10.02 -3.61
CA PHE A 68 1.86 9.30 -2.78
C PHE A 68 2.24 9.37 -1.30
N LEU A 69 3.51 9.10 -0.97
CA LEU A 69 3.97 9.12 0.42
C LEU A 69 3.79 10.51 1.05
N THR A 70 4.08 11.56 0.30
CA THR A 70 3.88 12.93 0.77
C THR A 70 2.40 13.21 1.06
N GLU A 71 1.52 12.83 0.13
CA GLU A 71 0.07 13.03 0.31
C GLU A 71 -0.47 12.16 1.45
N ALA A 72 -0.04 10.91 1.55
CA ALA A 72 -0.46 9.99 2.61
C ALA A 72 -0.07 10.51 3.99
N SER A 73 1.13 11.06 4.13
CA SER A 73 1.58 11.62 5.41
C SER A 73 0.71 12.78 5.88
N THR A 74 0.04 13.45 4.95
CA THR A 74 -0.85 14.59 5.23
C THR A 74 -2.28 14.13 5.55
N VAL A 75 -2.83 13.17 4.79
CA VAL A 75 -4.23 12.78 4.93
C VAL A 75 -4.46 11.72 6.01
N LEU A 76 -3.42 10.99 6.42
CA LEU A 76 -3.52 9.93 7.41
C LEU A 76 -3.20 10.46 8.82
N ASN A 77 -4.00 10.08 9.81
CA ASN A 77 -3.63 10.28 11.22
C ASN A 77 -2.66 9.18 11.66
N SER A 78 -2.16 9.27 12.90
CA SER A 78 -1.15 8.33 13.42
C SER A 78 -1.63 6.89 13.40
N GLN A 79 -2.87 6.64 13.77
CA GLN A 79 -3.47 5.31 13.79
C GLN A 79 -3.61 4.74 12.38
N GLN A 80 -4.04 5.59 11.45
CA GLN A 80 -4.17 5.20 10.04
C GLN A 80 -2.81 4.91 9.40
N LYS A 81 -1.80 5.72 9.71
CA LYS A 81 -0.42 5.49 9.22
C LYS A 81 0.08 4.12 9.67
N LEU A 82 -0.11 3.80 10.94
CA LEU A 82 0.30 2.50 11.48
C LEU A 82 -0.46 1.36 10.80
N SER A 83 -1.77 1.52 10.63
CA SER A 83 -2.60 0.51 9.96
C SER A 83 -2.16 0.26 8.51
N VAL A 84 -1.89 1.32 7.76
CA VAL A 84 -1.39 1.20 6.38
C VAL A 84 -0.06 0.43 6.37
N LEU A 85 0.85 0.79 7.26
CA LEU A 85 2.16 0.13 7.34
C LEU A 85 2.04 -1.35 7.72
N ILE A 86 1.17 -1.68 8.67
CA ILE A 86 0.93 -3.07 9.07
C ILE A 86 0.38 -3.88 7.89
N ASN A 87 -0.58 -3.33 7.16
CA ASN A 87 -1.16 -4.00 6.00
C ASN A 87 -0.15 -4.17 4.86
N MET A 88 0.69 -3.18 4.62
CA MET A 88 1.76 -3.28 3.63
C MET A 88 2.77 -4.37 4.02
N ALA A 89 3.17 -4.40 5.28
CA ALA A 89 4.09 -5.42 5.79
C ALA A 89 3.49 -6.82 5.72
N ASP A 90 2.21 -6.97 6.06
CA ASP A 90 1.52 -8.25 5.97
C ASP A 90 1.47 -8.76 4.53
N SER A 91 1.20 -7.86 3.58
CA SER A 91 1.22 -8.21 2.16
C SER A 91 2.61 -8.67 1.70
N LEU A 92 3.65 -7.95 2.14
CA LEU A 92 5.04 -8.24 1.81
C LEU A 92 5.50 -9.60 2.39
N LEU A 93 5.01 -9.95 3.57
CA LEU A 93 5.43 -11.16 4.29
C LEU A 93 4.49 -12.36 4.09
N SER A 94 3.46 -12.21 3.29
CA SER A 94 2.39 -13.21 3.18
C SER A 94 2.86 -14.55 2.63
N ASP A 95 3.89 -14.56 1.78
CA ASP A 95 4.44 -15.78 1.17
C ASP A 95 5.71 -16.30 1.87
N GLY A 96 6.13 -15.66 2.96
CA GLY A 96 7.33 -16.00 3.69
C GLY A 96 8.63 -15.47 3.07
N HIS A 97 8.54 -14.78 1.95
CA HIS A 97 9.66 -14.15 1.26
C HIS A 97 9.40 -12.68 1.05
N ALA A 98 10.35 -11.84 1.47
CA ALA A 98 10.32 -10.44 1.14
C ALA A 98 11.23 -10.20 -0.06
N ASP A 99 10.63 -9.84 -1.20
CA ASP A 99 11.37 -9.44 -2.40
C ASP A 99 12.09 -8.12 -2.09
N PRO A 100 13.38 -7.97 -2.51
CA PRO A 100 14.10 -6.71 -2.28
C PRO A 100 13.38 -5.46 -2.79
N ALA A 101 12.66 -5.55 -3.91
CA ALA A 101 11.88 -4.42 -4.44
C ALA A 101 10.73 -4.06 -3.50
N GLU A 102 10.04 -5.06 -2.96
CA GLU A 102 8.96 -4.86 -2.00
C GLU A 102 9.47 -4.28 -0.68
N GLU A 103 10.61 -4.77 -0.19
CA GLU A 103 11.25 -4.23 1.02
C GLU A 103 11.61 -2.76 0.87
N LYS A 104 12.11 -2.37 -0.31
CA LYS A 104 12.47 -1.00 -0.59
C LYS A 104 11.24 -0.08 -0.56
N ILE A 105 10.14 -0.53 -1.17
CA ILE A 105 8.85 0.19 -1.14
C ILE A 105 8.39 0.38 0.31
N PHE A 106 8.42 -0.67 1.10
CA PHE A 106 7.99 -0.63 2.49
C PHE A 106 8.89 0.28 3.35
N THR A 107 10.22 0.18 3.20
CA THR A 107 11.15 0.99 3.99
C THR A 107 10.95 2.49 3.74
N LYS A 108 10.70 2.87 2.49
CA LYS A 108 10.39 4.27 2.15
C LYS A 108 9.09 4.73 2.81
N ALA A 109 8.07 3.88 2.82
CA ALA A 109 6.80 4.19 3.47
C ALA A 109 6.99 4.37 4.99
N LEU A 110 7.73 3.46 5.61
CA LEU A 110 8.02 3.50 7.04
C LEU A 110 8.64 4.84 7.43
N THR A 111 9.69 5.25 6.74
CA THR A 111 10.37 6.51 6.98
C THR A 111 9.47 7.71 6.72
N SER A 112 8.76 7.72 5.60
CA SER A 112 7.90 8.84 5.21
C SER A 112 6.70 9.02 6.13
N LEU A 113 6.20 7.94 6.72
CA LEU A 113 5.09 7.99 7.67
C LEU A 113 5.57 8.14 9.13
N GLY A 114 6.87 8.38 9.32
CA GLY A 114 7.41 8.80 10.61
C GLY A 114 7.69 7.71 11.62
N MET A 115 7.90 6.48 11.17
CA MET A 115 8.28 5.37 12.06
C MET A 115 9.71 4.91 11.81
N SER A 116 10.39 4.52 12.89
CA SER A 116 11.71 3.89 12.80
C SER A 116 11.57 2.38 12.67
N ASP A 117 12.65 1.72 12.25
CA ASP A 117 12.74 0.27 12.21
C ASP A 117 12.48 -0.33 13.60
N ASP A 118 13.07 0.26 14.64
CA ASP A 118 12.92 -0.22 16.03
C ASP A 118 11.47 -0.12 16.49
N ASP A 119 10.78 0.98 16.16
CA ASP A 119 9.39 1.18 16.55
C ASP A 119 8.46 0.17 15.84
N PHE A 120 8.79 -0.23 14.63
CA PHE A 120 7.95 -1.14 13.84
C PHE A 120 8.27 -2.61 14.09
N LYS A 121 9.44 -2.94 14.62
CA LYS A 121 9.89 -4.31 14.85
C LYS A 121 8.87 -5.20 15.60
N PRO A 122 8.21 -4.75 16.69
CA PRO A 122 7.19 -5.57 17.35
C PRO A 122 6.04 -5.95 16.43
N HIS A 123 5.66 -5.08 15.51
CA HIS A 123 4.58 -5.34 14.55
C HIS A 123 4.99 -6.41 13.53
N ILE A 124 6.25 -6.36 13.06
CA ILE A 124 6.80 -7.39 12.18
C ILE A 124 6.76 -8.76 12.87
N GLN A 125 7.13 -8.81 14.13
CA GLN A 125 7.11 -10.06 14.91
C GLN A 125 5.71 -10.63 15.03
N THR A 126 4.71 -9.77 15.27
CA THR A 126 3.31 -10.16 15.37
C THR A 126 2.77 -10.68 14.03
N ILE A 127 3.09 -9.99 12.94
CA ILE A 127 2.68 -10.39 11.59
C ILE A 127 3.30 -11.75 11.23
N SER A 128 4.58 -11.93 11.52
CA SER A 128 5.29 -13.18 11.26
C SER A 128 4.68 -14.34 12.03
N LEU A 129 4.33 -14.10 13.29
CA LEU A 129 3.65 -15.11 14.11
C LEU A 129 2.27 -15.46 13.55
N LYS A 130 1.50 -14.45 13.16
CA LYS A 130 0.17 -14.62 12.57
C LYS A 130 0.24 -15.49 11.31
N ASN A 131 1.27 -15.32 10.49
CA ASN A 131 1.41 -16.01 9.22
C ASN A 131 2.16 -17.34 9.32
N ASN A 132 2.68 -17.68 10.49
CA ASN A 132 3.45 -18.90 10.70
C ASN A 132 2.52 -20.08 11.03
N ARG A 133 2.18 -20.85 10.02
CA ARG A 133 1.32 -22.03 10.17
C ARG A 133 2.04 -23.23 10.78
N SER A 134 3.36 -23.20 10.83
CA SER A 134 4.15 -24.32 11.35
C SER A 134 4.06 -24.48 12.86
N ILE A 135 3.54 -23.49 13.58
CA ILE A 135 3.34 -23.56 15.04
C ILE A 135 2.14 -24.42 15.42
N PHE A 136 1.30 -24.81 14.47
CA PHE A 136 0.15 -25.67 14.67
C PHE A 136 0.44 -27.09 14.17
#